data_d96bf7afbd3abe442fe7e82483696398
#
_entry.id   d96bf7afbd3abe442fe7e82483696398
#
_cell.length_a   1.000
_cell.length_b   1.000
_cell.length_c   1.000
_cell.angle_alpha   90.00
_cell.angle_beta   90.00
_cell.angle_gamma   90.00
#
_symmetry.space_group_name_H-M   'P 1'
#
loop_
_entity.id
_entity.type
_entity.pdbx_description
1 polymer ?
#
loop_
_entity_poly.entity_id
_entity_poly.type
_entity_poly.pdbx_seq_one_letter_code
_entity_poly.pdbx_strand_id
1 'polypeptide(L)'
;MSRRLPTLAAALLLLPLAGCGSLLGPKESPTIYAPTPQPVADPAWPRVDWPLATLRPDAPRVLDSARIAVRPVPGELQVYKGAMWASPPPELLESTVLRALEDSGKIPAAARQGNGMGSVYRLVMDIRHFEADYQGGTQPSAVIEVNAKLIHILDHAVAGNRTFRQVQPATGTDVRLVADAFGQALAAVGRDIAGWTLVAGQAHEATPHR
;
A
#
# COMPACT_ATOMS: atom_id res chain seq x y z
N MET A 1 -26.30 64.16 -58.31
CA MET A 1 -27.03 63.29 -57.39
C MET A 1 -26.20 62.02 -57.17
N SER A 2 -25.36 62.01 -56.16
CA SER A 2 -24.43 60.89 -55.86
C SER A 2 -24.62 60.46 -54.44
N ARG A 3 -25.17 59.25 -54.27
CA ARG A 3 -25.38 58.63 -52.99
C ARG A 3 -24.06 58.04 -52.53
N ARG A 4 -23.53 58.51 -51.40
CA ARG A 4 -22.46 57.84 -50.62
C ARG A 4 -23.11 56.92 -49.60
N LEU A 5 -22.94 55.58 -49.69
CA LEU A 5 -23.30 54.60 -48.68
C LEU A 5 -22.17 54.46 -47.65
N PRO A 6 -22.46 54.18 -46.39
CA PRO A 6 -21.49 54.17 -45.32
C PRO A 6 -20.81 52.82 -45.19
N THR A 7 -19.48 52.80 -45.27
CA THR A 7 -18.57 51.68 -45.01
C THR A 7 -18.18 51.59 -43.52
N LEU A 8 -19.13 51.54 -42.61
CA LEU A 8 -18.87 51.61 -41.17
C LEU A 8 -19.48 50.45 -40.35
N ALA A 9 -19.89 49.33 -41.00
CA ALA A 9 -20.56 48.22 -40.32
C ALA A 9 -19.76 46.89 -40.26
N ALA A 10 -18.50 46.84 -40.72
CA ALA A 10 -17.73 45.60 -40.83
C ALA A 10 -16.60 45.42 -39.80
N ALA A 11 -16.41 46.37 -38.85
CA ALA A 11 -15.27 46.35 -37.93
C ALA A 11 -15.62 45.89 -36.49
N LEU A 12 -16.83 45.41 -36.19
CA LEU A 12 -17.25 45.15 -34.80
C LEU A 12 -17.58 43.68 -34.47
N LEU A 13 -17.09 42.71 -35.28
CA LEU A 13 -17.41 41.29 -35.08
C LEU A 13 -16.20 40.37 -34.87
N LEU A 14 -15.02 40.90 -34.50
CA LEU A 14 -13.78 40.12 -34.38
C LEU A 14 -13.13 40.16 -32.98
N LEU A 15 -13.89 40.40 -31.94
CA LEU A 15 -13.35 40.41 -30.55
C LEU A 15 -14.30 39.68 -29.61
N PRO A 16 -14.31 38.36 -29.55
CA PRO A 16 -14.02 37.66 -28.33
C PRO A 16 -13.56 36.20 -28.51
N LEU A 17 -12.38 35.94 -29.05
CA LEU A 17 -11.83 34.55 -29.05
C LEU A 17 -10.52 34.41 -28.26
N ALA A 18 -10.13 35.39 -27.50
CA ALA A 18 -8.88 35.35 -26.74
C ALA A 18 -9.06 35.08 -25.24
N GLY A 19 -10.17 34.49 -24.80
CA GLY A 19 -10.55 34.43 -23.38
C GLY A 19 -10.72 33.05 -22.76
N CYS A 20 -10.13 31.95 -23.25
CA CYS A 20 -10.27 30.62 -22.62
C CYS A 20 -8.95 29.87 -22.38
N GLY A 21 -7.82 30.55 -22.23
CA GLY A 21 -6.49 29.91 -22.12
C GLY A 21 -5.85 29.83 -20.72
N SER A 22 -6.45 30.30 -19.63
CA SER A 22 -5.71 30.41 -18.38
C SER A 22 -6.48 30.11 -17.09
N LEU A 23 -7.56 29.30 -17.14
CA LEU A 23 -8.25 28.85 -15.93
C LEU A 23 -7.70 27.54 -15.35
N LEU A 24 -6.76 26.88 -16.01
CA LEU A 24 -5.99 25.76 -15.50
C LEU A 24 -4.58 26.25 -15.18
N GLY A 25 -4.39 26.84 -14.00
CA GLY A 25 -3.06 27.07 -13.45
C GLY A 25 -2.24 25.77 -13.50
N PRO A 26 -0.90 25.82 -13.50
CA PRO A 26 -0.06 24.64 -13.54
C PRO A 26 -0.47 23.70 -12.40
N LYS A 27 -0.98 22.51 -12.76
CA LYS A 27 -1.32 21.47 -11.79
C LYS A 27 0.00 21.01 -11.20
N GLU A 28 0.30 21.42 -9.98
CA GLU A 28 1.49 20.97 -9.28
C GLU A 28 1.52 19.44 -9.29
N SER A 29 2.65 18.88 -9.76
CA SER A 29 2.84 17.43 -9.74
C SER A 29 2.94 16.96 -8.28
N PRO A 30 2.28 15.86 -7.91
CA PRO A 30 2.36 15.37 -6.55
C PRO A 30 3.79 14.88 -6.24
N THR A 31 4.21 15.06 -4.98
CA THR A 31 5.42 14.42 -4.46
C THR A 31 5.17 12.92 -4.32
N ILE A 32 6.07 12.11 -4.88
CA ILE A 32 5.99 10.65 -4.80
C ILE A 32 6.86 10.16 -3.65
N TYR A 33 6.26 9.43 -2.71
CA TYR A 33 6.91 8.80 -1.59
C TYR A 33 7.10 7.31 -1.86
N ALA A 34 8.34 6.83 -1.71
CA ALA A 34 8.73 5.44 -1.93
C ALA A 34 9.36 4.90 -0.63
N PRO A 35 8.56 4.46 0.36
CA PRO A 35 9.13 3.89 1.58
C PRO A 35 9.95 2.66 1.24
N THR A 36 11.14 2.56 1.86
CA THR A 36 12.06 1.43 1.69
C THR A 36 12.16 0.66 3.00
N PRO A 37 11.12 -0.14 3.36
CA PRO A 37 11.14 -0.90 4.59
C PRO A 37 12.30 -1.90 4.60
N GLN A 38 12.94 -2.05 5.76
CA GLN A 38 14.05 -2.99 5.99
C GLN A 38 13.60 -3.99 7.08
N PRO A 39 12.81 -5.02 6.73
CA PRO A 39 12.42 -6.05 7.68
C PRO A 39 13.64 -6.89 8.06
N VAL A 40 13.95 -6.94 9.35
CA VAL A 40 15.06 -7.75 9.86
C VAL A 40 14.53 -9.10 10.31
N ALA A 41 15.01 -10.18 9.69
CA ALA A 41 14.64 -11.54 10.06
C ALA A 41 15.13 -11.89 11.48
N ASP A 42 14.29 -12.58 12.24
CA ASP A 42 14.68 -13.11 13.53
C ASP A 42 15.46 -14.41 13.32
N PRO A 43 16.69 -14.54 13.88
CA PRO A 43 17.47 -15.80 13.82
C PRO A 43 16.70 -17.01 14.37
N ALA A 44 15.78 -16.80 15.31
CA ALA A 44 14.96 -17.84 15.93
C ALA A 44 13.84 -18.38 15.00
N TRP A 45 13.58 -17.78 13.86
CA TRP A 45 12.60 -18.31 12.93
C TRP A 45 12.97 -19.74 12.47
N PRO A 46 12.00 -20.65 12.37
CA PRO A 46 12.27 -22.00 11.89
C PRO A 46 12.72 -21.97 10.42
N ARG A 47 13.58 -22.90 10.06
CA ARG A 47 13.88 -23.23 8.67
C ARG A 47 12.83 -24.22 8.18
N VAL A 48 12.23 -23.94 7.03
CA VAL A 48 11.23 -24.78 6.40
C VAL A 48 11.73 -25.27 5.05
N ASP A 49 11.14 -26.33 4.53
CA ASP A 49 11.51 -27.00 3.25
C ASP A 49 10.43 -26.89 2.17
N TRP A 50 9.36 -26.15 2.46
CA TRP A 50 8.25 -25.91 1.54
C TRP A 50 8.27 -24.51 0.93
N PRO A 51 7.90 -24.38 -0.38
CA PRO A 51 7.75 -23.09 -1.04
C PRO A 51 6.40 -22.44 -0.76
N LEU A 52 6.36 -21.08 -0.78
CA LEU A 52 5.20 -20.24 -0.52
C LEU A 52 4.84 -19.40 -1.73
N ALA A 53 3.53 -19.31 -2.04
CA ALA A 53 3.01 -18.26 -2.91
C ALA A 53 2.27 -17.19 -2.11
N THR A 54 2.47 -15.92 -2.43
CA THR A 54 1.63 -14.82 -1.93
C THR A 54 0.57 -14.47 -2.97
N LEU A 55 -0.65 -14.17 -2.51
CA LEU A 55 -1.60 -13.43 -3.33
C LEU A 55 -1.44 -11.95 -3.09
N ARG A 56 -1.71 -11.16 -4.13
CA ARG A 56 -1.84 -9.71 -3.96
C ARG A 56 -2.83 -9.44 -2.83
N PRO A 57 -2.46 -8.68 -1.80
CA PRO A 57 -3.36 -8.39 -0.70
C PRO A 57 -4.64 -7.69 -1.16
N ASP A 58 -5.77 -8.10 -0.61
CA ASP A 58 -7.02 -7.38 -0.74
C ASP A 58 -6.99 -6.11 0.12
N ALA A 59 -7.68 -5.07 -0.34
CA ALA A 59 -7.82 -3.81 0.39
C ALA A 59 -9.10 -3.08 -0.02
N PRO A 60 -9.70 -2.26 0.86
CA PRO A 60 -10.74 -1.31 0.47
C PRO A 60 -10.25 -0.40 -0.66
N ARG A 61 -11.13 -0.07 -1.61
CA ARG A 61 -10.77 0.71 -2.82
C ARG A 61 -10.00 2.00 -2.53
N VAL A 62 -10.29 2.66 -1.41
CA VAL A 62 -9.60 3.90 -1.00
C VAL A 62 -8.13 3.63 -0.65
N LEU A 63 -7.82 2.44 -0.13
CA LEU A 63 -6.47 2.00 0.22
C LEU A 63 -5.77 1.28 -0.94
N ASP A 64 -6.54 0.75 -1.90
CA ASP A 64 -6.01 0.16 -3.14
C ASP A 64 -5.77 1.25 -4.20
N SER A 65 -5.03 2.26 -3.82
CA SER A 65 -4.64 3.37 -4.69
C SER A 65 -3.32 3.96 -4.21
N ALA A 66 -2.64 4.70 -5.07
CA ALA A 66 -1.40 5.39 -4.70
C ALA A 66 -1.61 6.60 -3.76
N ARG A 67 -2.84 6.90 -3.35
CA ARG A 67 -3.12 8.02 -2.44
C ARG A 67 -2.68 7.69 -1.01
N ILE A 68 -2.12 8.67 -0.32
CA ILE A 68 -1.76 8.52 1.09
C ILE A 68 -2.99 8.85 1.93
N ALA A 69 -3.59 7.81 2.51
CA ALA A 69 -4.79 7.95 3.34
C ALA A 69 -4.45 8.58 4.70
N VAL A 70 -5.35 9.43 5.20
CA VAL A 70 -5.26 10.07 6.51
C VAL A 70 -6.62 10.08 7.19
N ARG A 71 -6.63 9.82 8.49
CA ARG A 71 -7.79 9.85 9.38
C ARG A 71 -7.64 11.00 10.39
N PRO A 72 -8.18 12.19 10.08
CA PRO A 72 -8.07 13.35 10.99
C PRO A 72 -8.81 13.14 12.30
N VAL A 73 -10.02 12.58 12.20
CA VAL A 73 -10.89 12.27 13.33
C VAL A 73 -11.54 10.89 13.14
N PRO A 74 -12.02 10.24 14.20
CA PRO A 74 -12.75 8.97 14.09
C PRO A 74 -13.92 9.05 13.11
N GLY A 75 -14.03 8.02 12.23
CA GLY A 75 -15.12 7.94 11.23
C GLY A 75 -14.87 8.72 9.93
N GLU A 76 -13.81 9.52 9.83
CA GLU A 76 -13.47 10.30 8.64
C GLU A 76 -12.18 9.79 7.99
N LEU A 77 -12.20 9.58 6.68
CA LEU A 77 -11.02 9.21 5.90
C LEU A 77 -10.83 10.19 4.75
N GLN A 78 -9.64 10.77 4.67
CA GLN A 78 -9.22 11.72 3.65
C GLN A 78 -7.94 11.23 2.96
N VAL A 79 -7.35 12.04 2.08
CA VAL A 79 -6.03 11.81 1.48
C VAL A 79 -5.18 13.07 1.55
N TYR A 80 -3.88 12.91 1.72
CA TYR A 80 -2.95 14.03 1.65
C TYR A 80 -2.95 14.66 0.26
N LYS A 81 -3.13 15.98 0.19
CA LYS A 81 -3.09 16.74 -1.06
C LYS A 81 -1.63 16.85 -1.54
N GLY A 82 -1.44 16.66 -2.84
CA GLY A 82 -0.11 16.85 -3.46
C GLY A 82 0.92 15.78 -3.08
N ALA A 83 0.50 14.64 -2.53
CA ALA A 83 1.36 13.54 -2.12
C ALA A 83 0.77 12.19 -2.54
N MET A 84 1.63 11.25 -2.90
CA MET A 84 1.21 9.90 -3.28
C MET A 84 2.32 8.88 -3.01
N TRP A 85 1.93 7.62 -2.87
CA TRP A 85 2.85 6.49 -2.84
C TRP A 85 3.40 6.19 -4.24
N ALA A 86 4.60 5.63 -4.31
CA ALA A 86 5.18 5.09 -5.56
C ALA A 86 4.42 3.84 -6.04
N SER A 87 3.89 3.04 -5.11
CA SER A 87 3.04 1.88 -5.37
C SER A 87 1.88 1.84 -4.36
N PRO A 88 0.71 1.28 -4.73
CA PRO A 88 -0.40 1.11 -3.78
C PRO A 88 -0.01 0.28 -2.55
N PRO A 89 -0.63 0.51 -1.39
CA PRO A 89 -0.42 -0.24 -0.16
C PRO A 89 -0.38 -1.78 -0.30
N PRO A 90 -1.26 -2.44 -1.08
CA PRO A 90 -1.16 -3.88 -1.30
C PRO A 90 0.20 -4.31 -1.86
N GLU A 91 0.75 -3.58 -2.83
CA GLU A 91 2.04 -3.89 -3.43
C GLU A 91 3.20 -3.60 -2.47
N LEU A 92 3.12 -2.52 -1.68
CA LEU A 92 4.11 -2.21 -0.65
C LEU A 92 4.18 -3.30 0.40
N LEU A 93 3.02 -3.76 0.91
CA LEU A 93 2.94 -4.82 1.90
C LEU A 93 3.47 -6.14 1.36
N GLU A 94 2.97 -6.60 0.19
CA GLU A 94 3.38 -7.87 -0.41
C GLU A 94 4.88 -7.91 -0.66
N SER A 95 5.43 -6.83 -1.24
CA SER A 95 6.88 -6.75 -1.50
C SER A 95 7.70 -6.77 -0.21
N THR A 96 7.19 -6.18 0.87
CA THR A 96 7.87 -6.17 2.17
C THR A 96 7.88 -7.56 2.81
N VAL A 97 6.74 -8.27 2.78
CA VAL A 97 6.64 -9.64 3.32
C VAL A 97 7.51 -10.60 2.51
N LEU A 98 7.48 -10.53 1.17
CA LEU A 98 8.34 -11.36 0.31
C LEU A 98 9.81 -11.12 0.62
N ARG A 99 10.25 -9.87 0.69
CA ARG A 99 11.63 -9.53 1.04
C ARG A 99 12.02 -10.10 2.41
N ALA A 100 11.15 -9.99 3.43
CA ALA A 100 11.41 -10.54 4.75
C ALA A 100 11.63 -12.05 4.72
N LEU A 101 10.85 -12.78 3.91
CA LEU A 101 10.98 -14.23 3.73
C LEU A 101 12.25 -14.59 2.96
N GLU A 102 12.49 -13.95 1.82
CA GLU A 102 13.65 -14.21 0.95
C GLU A 102 14.96 -13.92 1.68
N ASP A 103 15.10 -12.74 2.27
CA ASP A 103 16.32 -12.31 2.97
C ASP A 103 16.57 -13.10 4.26
N SER A 104 15.54 -13.76 4.81
CA SER A 104 15.70 -14.63 5.99
C SER A 104 16.56 -15.85 5.72
N GLY A 105 16.58 -16.35 4.48
CA GLY A 105 17.20 -17.63 4.11
C GLY A 105 16.58 -18.83 4.84
N LYS A 106 15.37 -18.69 5.40
CA LYS A 106 14.67 -19.72 6.18
C LYS A 106 13.68 -20.55 5.35
N ILE A 107 13.38 -20.13 4.15
CA ILE A 107 12.45 -20.76 3.21
C ILE A 107 13.15 -21.00 1.86
N PRO A 108 12.93 -22.13 1.17
CA PRO A 108 13.59 -22.40 -0.10
C PRO A 108 13.16 -21.44 -1.21
N ALA A 109 11.88 -21.02 -1.22
CA ALA A 109 11.36 -20.04 -2.16
C ALA A 109 10.07 -19.41 -1.65
N ALA A 110 9.95 -18.09 -1.85
CA ALA A 110 8.70 -17.34 -1.68
C ALA A 110 8.51 -16.45 -2.91
N ALA A 111 7.31 -16.43 -3.50
CA ALA A 111 7.06 -15.63 -4.69
C ALA A 111 5.59 -15.24 -4.81
N ARG A 112 5.32 -14.26 -5.68
CA ARG A 112 3.95 -13.93 -6.08
C ARG A 112 3.31 -15.07 -6.84
N GLN A 113 2.04 -15.32 -6.60
CA GLN A 113 1.27 -16.30 -7.36
C GLN A 113 1.31 -15.94 -8.86
N GLY A 114 1.43 -16.96 -9.70
CA GLY A 114 1.46 -16.79 -11.16
C GLY A 114 2.85 -16.64 -11.78
N ASN A 115 3.93 -16.70 -10.99
CA ASN A 115 5.31 -16.68 -11.52
C ASN A 115 5.82 -18.03 -12.05
N GLY A 116 4.95 -19.05 -12.11
CA GLY A 116 5.31 -20.41 -12.60
C GLY A 116 5.92 -21.31 -11.54
N MET A 117 6.14 -20.85 -10.31
CA MET A 117 6.65 -21.66 -9.20
C MET A 117 5.52 -22.49 -8.58
N GLY A 118 5.74 -23.78 -8.36
CA GLY A 118 4.88 -24.61 -7.50
C GLY A 118 5.02 -24.16 -6.05
N SER A 119 3.91 -24.17 -5.31
CA SER A 119 3.90 -23.82 -3.87
C SER A 119 3.10 -24.84 -3.07
N VAL A 120 3.49 -25.04 -1.82
CA VAL A 120 2.78 -25.89 -0.84
C VAL A 120 1.80 -25.07 -0.06
N TYR A 121 2.18 -23.84 0.28
CA TYR A 121 1.34 -22.89 1.01
C TYR A 121 1.02 -21.64 0.18
N ARG A 122 -0.11 -21.05 0.53
CA ARG A 122 -0.55 -19.75 0.01
C ARG A 122 -0.82 -18.80 1.17
N LEU A 123 -0.18 -17.63 1.11
CA LEU A 123 -0.42 -16.54 2.04
C LEU A 123 -1.45 -15.59 1.43
N VAL A 124 -2.58 -15.43 2.10
CA VAL A 124 -3.66 -14.50 1.76
C VAL A 124 -3.66 -13.38 2.79
N MET A 125 -3.65 -12.14 2.34
CA MET A 125 -3.62 -10.96 3.20
C MET A 125 -4.77 -10.02 2.87
N ASP A 126 -5.37 -9.43 3.91
CA ASP A 126 -6.45 -8.46 3.81
C ASP A 126 -6.07 -7.22 4.64
N ILE A 127 -5.87 -6.09 3.96
CA ILE A 127 -5.52 -4.81 4.58
C ILE A 127 -6.80 -4.16 5.11
N ARG A 128 -6.89 -4.00 6.42
CA ARG A 128 -8.01 -3.33 7.10
C ARG A 128 -7.73 -1.86 7.34
N HIS A 129 -6.49 -1.53 7.71
CA HIS A 129 -6.01 -0.17 7.95
C HIS A 129 -4.66 0.04 7.28
N PHE A 130 -4.50 1.17 6.61
CA PHE A 130 -3.25 1.69 6.08
C PHE A 130 -3.38 3.20 5.94
N GLU A 131 -3.44 3.90 7.06
CA GLU A 131 -3.64 5.34 7.09
C GLU A 131 -2.82 6.03 8.16
N ALA A 132 -2.56 7.32 7.97
CA ALA A 132 -2.05 8.19 9.03
C ALA A 132 -3.22 8.57 9.94
N ASP A 133 -3.24 8.09 11.17
CA ASP A 133 -4.35 8.29 12.11
C ASP A 133 -3.94 9.28 13.21
N TYR A 134 -4.70 10.37 13.31
CA TYR A 134 -4.51 11.38 14.35
C TYR A 134 -5.17 11.01 15.67
N GLN A 135 -6.12 10.05 15.67
CA GLN A 135 -6.90 9.66 16.85
C GLN A 135 -7.52 10.86 17.62
N GLY A 136 -7.83 11.92 16.88
CA GLY A 136 -8.30 13.20 17.46
C GLY A 136 -7.19 14.06 18.10
N GLY A 137 -5.93 13.65 18.01
CA GLY A 137 -4.77 14.41 18.49
C GLY A 137 -4.19 15.36 17.43
N THR A 138 -3.02 15.91 17.73
CA THR A 138 -2.33 16.87 16.85
C THR A 138 -1.21 16.25 16.01
N GLN A 139 -0.83 15.02 16.31
CA GLN A 139 0.26 14.31 15.65
C GLN A 139 -0.21 12.93 15.18
N PRO A 140 0.03 12.53 13.91
CA PRO A 140 -0.46 11.27 13.40
C PRO A 140 0.48 10.11 13.75
N SER A 141 -0.10 8.91 13.72
CA SER A 141 0.65 7.65 13.68
C SER A 141 0.37 6.94 12.36
N ALA A 142 1.36 6.32 11.75
CA ALA A 142 1.14 5.35 10.69
C ALA A 142 0.50 4.10 11.31
N VAL A 143 -0.71 3.77 10.89
CA VAL A 143 -1.46 2.60 11.33
C VAL A 143 -1.57 1.62 10.18
N ILE A 144 -1.07 0.40 10.38
CA ILE A 144 -1.20 -0.71 9.44
C ILE A 144 -1.83 -1.87 10.18
N GLU A 145 -2.98 -2.35 9.69
CA GLU A 145 -3.64 -3.55 10.19
C GLU A 145 -3.95 -4.49 9.03
N VAL A 146 -3.49 -5.74 9.18
CA VAL A 146 -3.59 -6.78 8.16
C VAL A 146 -4.07 -8.08 8.81
N ASN A 147 -5.12 -8.68 8.25
CA ASN A 147 -5.44 -10.08 8.54
C ASN A 147 -4.69 -10.96 7.54
N ALA A 148 -3.95 -11.94 8.04
CA ALA A 148 -3.23 -12.90 7.23
C ALA A 148 -3.75 -14.32 7.49
N LYS A 149 -3.91 -15.11 6.41
CA LYS A 149 -4.28 -16.52 6.44
C LYS A 149 -3.24 -17.31 5.68
N LEU A 150 -2.76 -18.38 6.30
CA LEU A 150 -1.89 -19.36 5.65
C LEU A 150 -2.73 -20.58 5.27
N ILE A 151 -2.78 -20.89 3.99
CA ILE A 151 -3.59 -21.98 3.44
C ILE A 151 -2.65 -23.03 2.87
N HIS A 152 -2.78 -24.28 3.31
CA HIS A 152 -2.13 -25.40 2.69
C HIS A 152 -2.87 -25.76 1.39
N ILE A 153 -2.13 -25.90 0.28
CA ILE A 153 -2.76 -25.97 -1.05
C ILE A 153 -3.35 -27.35 -1.33
N LEU A 154 -2.72 -28.42 -0.82
CA LEU A 154 -3.09 -29.78 -1.16
C LEU A 154 -4.46 -30.18 -0.59
N ASP A 155 -4.71 -29.86 0.67
CA ASP A 155 -5.95 -30.23 1.40
C ASP A 155 -6.88 -29.03 1.65
N HIS A 156 -6.47 -27.82 1.21
CA HIS A 156 -7.19 -26.56 1.42
C HIS A 156 -7.38 -26.17 2.90
N ALA A 157 -6.60 -26.78 3.81
CA ALA A 157 -6.68 -26.48 5.23
C ALA A 157 -6.10 -25.08 5.52
N VAL A 158 -6.75 -24.38 6.47
CA VAL A 158 -6.23 -23.13 7.02
C VAL A 158 -5.21 -23.46 8.11
N ALA A 159 -3.93 -23.45 7.77
CA ALA A 159 -2.83 -23.69 8.69
C ALA A 159 -2.71 -22.61 9.77
N GLY A 160 -3.20 -21.41 9.50
CA GLY A 160 -3.24 -20.33 10.48
C GLY A 160 -4.03 -19.11 9.99
N ASN A 161 -4.54 -18.35 10.95
CA ASN A 161 -5.22 -17.07 10.71
C ASN A 161 -4.86 -16.11 11.85
N ARG A 162 -4.33 -14.91 11.51
CA ARG A 162 -3.91 -13.93 12.51
C ARG A 162 -4.05 -12.51 11.97
N THR A 163 -4.45 -11.59 12.85
CA THR A 163 -4.43 -10.16 12.57
C THR A 163 -3.19 -9.53 13.18
N PHE A 164 -2.47 -8.76 12.37
CA PHE A 164 -1.29 -7.98 12.75
C PHE A 164 -1.63 -6.51 12.72
N ARG A 165 -1.25 -5.78 13.74
CA ARG A 165 -1.45 -4.34 13.81
C ARG A 165 -0.19 -3.66 14.29
N GLN A 166 0.28 -2.68 13.51
CA GLN A 166 1.40 -1.82 13.85
C GLN A 166 0.93 -0.37 13.92
N VAL A 167 1.39 0.34 14.94
CA VAL A 167 1.13 1.76 15.15
C VAL A 167 2.48 2.43 15.38
N GLN A 168 2.92 3.22 14.40
CA GLN A 168 4.20 3.92 14.44
C GLN A 168 3.95 5.43 14.49
N PRO A 169 4.22 6.12 15.60
CA PRO A 169 4.11 7.56 15.67
C PRO A 169 5.01 8.25 14.65
N ALA A 170 4.47 9.21 13.90
CA ALA A 170 5.28 10.09 13.07
C ALA A 170 5.99 11.11 13.97
N THR A 171 7.16 11.59 13.59
CA THR A 171 7.91 12.59 14.35
C THR A 171 7.43 14.02 14.12
N GLY A 172 6.38 14.19 13.30
CA GLY A 172 5.73 15.46 12.99
C GLY A 172 4.58 15.26 12.00
N THR A 173 3.96 16.37 11.59
CA THR A 173 2.79 16.38 10.70
C THR A 173 3.14 16.50 9.22
N ASP A 174 4.41 16.77 8.89
CA ASP A 174 4.88 16.79 7.49
C ASP A 174 4.72 15.41 6.85
N VAL A 175 4.22 15.37 5.60
CA VAL A 175 3.95 14.12 4.90
C VAL A 175 5.20 13.24 4.75
N ARG A 176 6.39 13.83 4.64
CA ARG A 176 7.66 13.10 4.60
C ARG A 176 7.87 12.32 5.91
N LEU A 177 7.65 12.97 7.05
CA LEU A 177 7.79 12.32 8.37
C LEU A 177 6.74 11.23 8.60
N VAL A 178 5.55 11.43 8.05
CA VAL A 178 4.49 10.40 8.01
C VAL A 178 4.91 9.23 7.13
N ALA A 179 5.47 9.47 5.95
CA ALA A 179 5.97 8.42 5.06
C ALA A 179 7.13 7.62 5.69
N ASP A 180 8.01 8.28 6.44
CA ASP A 180 9.09 7.63 7.20
C ASP A 180 8.50 6.68 8.27
N ALA A 181 7.46 7.13 8.98
CA ALA A 181 6.74 6.27 9.96
C ALA A 181 6.09 5.05 9.29
N PHE A 182 5.50 5.21 8.10
CA PHE A 182 4.98 4.08 7.32
C PHE A 182 6.09 3.09 6.91
N GLY A 183 7.28 3.57 6.56
CA GLY A 183 8.43 2.71 6.27
C GLY A 183 8.79 1.81 7.46
N GLN A 184 8.78 2.38 8.68
CA GLN A 184 9.04 1.62 9.92
C GLN A 184 7.91 0.65 10.25
N ALA A 185 6.65 1.08 10.13
CA ALA A 185 5.48 0.22 10.36
C ALA A 185 5.42 -0.95 9.36
N LEU A 186 5.71 -0.70 8.07
CA LEU A 186 5.81 -1.73 7.05
C LEU A 186 6.90 -2.75 7.36
N ALA A 187 8.10 -2.31 7.77
CA ALA A 187 9.18 -3.20 8.15
C ALA A 187 8.77 -4.11 9.32
N ALA A 188 8.11 -3.55 10.33
CA ALA A 188 7.65 -4.30 11.50
C ALA A 188 6.56 -5.31 11.14
N VAL A 189 5.48 -4.86 10.46
CA VAL A 189 4.37 -5.76 10.09
C VAL A 189 4.82 -6.84 9.10
N GLY A 190 5.68 -6.51 8.15
CA GLY A 190 6.21 -7.48 7.19
C GLY A 190 7.05 -8.55 7.85
N ARG A 191 7.93 -8.17 8.80
CA ARG A 191 8.70 -9.11 9.64
C ARG A 191 7.76 -10.02 10.44
N ASP A 192 6.75 -9.44 11.09
CA ASP A 192 5.86 -10.20 11.97
C ASP A 192 4.99 -11.20 11.18
N ILE A 193 4.50 -10.81 10.00
CA ILE A 193 3.77 -11.71 9.09
C ILE A 193 4.68 -12.82 8.58
N ALA A 194 5.90 -12.49 8.13
CA ALA A 194 6.85 -13.47 7.60
C ALA A 194 7.23 -14.51 8.66
N GLY A 195 7.60 -14.07 9.87
CA GLY A 195 7.95 -14.96 10.97
C GLY A 195 6.79 -15.87 11.39
N TRP A 196 5.58 -15.30 11.52
CA TRP A 196 4.38 -16.07 11.82
C TRP A 196 4.07 -17.10 10.73
N THR A 197 4.25 -16.76 9.47
CA THR A 197 4.02 -17.66 8.33
C THR A 197 4.90 -18.90 8.44
N LEU A 198 6.20 -18.72 8.73
CA LEU A 198 7.13 -19.83 8.90
C LEU A 198 6.76 -20.72 10.10
N VAL A 199 6.43 -20.09 11.23
CA VAL A 199 6.04 -20.83 12.45
C VAL A 199 4.73 -21.58 12.27
N ALA A 200 3.70 -20.95 11.67
CA ALA A 200 2.40 -21.58 11.46
C ALA A 200 2.47 -22.74 10.45
N GLY A 201 3.21 -22.57 9.35
CA GLY A 201 3.40 -23.64 8.39
C GLY A 201 4.18 -24.81 8.96
N GLN A 202 5.27 -24.54 9.71
CA GLN A 202 6.04 -25.59 10.38
C GLN A 202 5.22 -26.37 11.41
N ALA A 203 4.35 -25.68 12.15
CA ALA A 203 3.44 -26.32 13.11
C ALA A 203 2.39 -27.19 12.40
N HIS A 204 1.91 -26.76 11.23
CA HIS A 204 0.96 -27.51 10.42
C HIS A 204 1.62 -28.77 9.86
N GLU A 205 2.84 -28.70 9.31
CA GLU A 205 3.58 -29.87 8.81
C GLU A 205 3.86 -30.95 9.90
N ALA A 206 3.98 -30.51 11.16
CA ALA A 206 4.18 -31.43 12.29
C ALA A 206 2.90 -32.23 12.64
N THR A 207 1.74 -31.89 12.02
CA THR A 207 0.46 -32.56 12.25
C THR A 207 0.19 -33.52 11.07
N PRO A 208 -0.20 -34.81 11.32
CA PRO A 208 -0.51 -35.73 10.24
C PRO A 208 -1.64 -35.19 9.36
N HIS A 209 -1.38 -34.99 8.07
CA HIS A 209 -2.40 -34.62 7.08
C HIS A 209 -3.09 -35.89 6.58
N ARG A 210 -4.42 -35.84 6.45
CA ARG A 210 -5.24 -36.93 5.87
C ARG A 210 -5.58 -36.62 4.43
#